data_c151752df24d4a7187a9f18f29feaef2
#
_entry.id   c151752df24d4a7187a9f18f29feaef2
#
_cell.length_a   1.000
_cell.length_b   1.000
_cell.length_c   1.000
_cell.angle_alpha   90.00
_cell.angle_beta   90.00
_cell.angle_gamma   90.00
#
_symmetry.space_group_name_H-M   'P 1'
#
loop_
_entity.id
_entity.type
_entity.pdbx_description
1 polymer ?
#
loop_
_entity_poly.entity_id
_entity_poly.type
_entity_poly.pdbx_seq_one_letter_code
_entity_poly.pdbx_strand_id
1 'polypeptide(L)'
;MSLDFVTNQEIILAARRNLTQDIWDYLSGGAESETTMRRNRAAFDSLALRPRICVDVSKIDTSTTFLGQKLRIPVMMAPIGSLQTITPQGGVAVAQAAAEFGTMNFVSSVTQPSLEEIAASTTHPKIFQLYIRGGLDW
;
A
#
# COMPACT_ATOMS: atom_id res chain seq x y z
N MET A 1 -8.51 19.88 -5.58
CA MET A 1 -9.62 19.12 -6.17
C MET A 1 -9.65 17.79 -5.45
N SER A 2 -10.58 17.58 -4.53
CA SER A 2 -10.74 16.27 -3.86
C SER A 2 -11.19 15.27 -4.92
N LEU A 3 -10.36 14.27 -5.21
CA LEU A 3 -10.76 13.17 -6.07
C LEU A 3 -11.43 12.13 -5.16
N ASP A 4 -12.73 12.23 -5.02
CA ASP A 4 -13.51 11.24 -4.27
C ASP A 4 -13.70 10.00 -5.15
N PHE A 5 -12.80 9.02 -4.98
CA PHE A 5 -12.95 7.71 -5.61
C PHE A 5 -13.83 6.82 -4.75
N VAL A 6 -14.80 6.18 -5.36
CA VAL A 6 -15.69 5.23 -4.69
C VAL A 6 -15.13 3.81 -4.76
N THR A 7 -14.36 3.51 -5.78
CA THR A 7 -13.81 2.16 -6.03
C THR A 7 -12.32 2.20 -6.36
N ASN A 8 -11.62 1.10 -6.07
CA ASN A 8 -10.23 0.93 -6.52
C ASN A 8 -10.09 0.99 -8.04
N GLN A 9 -11.11 0.56 -8.79
CA GLN A 9 -11.09 0.63 -10.24
C GLN A 9 -11.02 2.05 -10.77
N GLU A 10 -11.69 3.00 -10.12
CA GLU A 10 -11.59 4.42 -10.48
C GLU A 10 -10.19 4.98 -10.24
N ILE A 11 -9.53 4.58 -9.14
CA ILE A 11 -8.13 4.94 -8.85
C ILE A 11 -7.21 4.37 -9.95
N ILE A 12 -7.39 3.10 -10.33
CA ILE A 12 -6.60 2.44 -11.37
C ILE A 12 -6.76 3.17 -12.72
N LEU A 13 -7.99 3.52 -13.10
CA LEU A 13 -8.25 4.27 -14.33
C LEU A 13 -7.65 5.67 -14.31
N ALA A 14 -7.71 6.35 -13.18
CA ALA A 14 -7.07 7.66 -13.02
C ALA A 14 -5.54 7.55 -13.10
N ALA A 15 -4.94 6.56 -12.45
CA ALA A 15 -3.51 6.30 -12.54
C ALA A 15 -3.08 6.00 -13.99
N ARG A 16 -3.83 5.17 -14.72
CA ARG A 16 -3.53 4.84 -16.12
C ARG A 16 -3.50 6.08 -17.03
N ARG A 17 -4.33 7.08 -16.74
CA ARG A 17 -4.39 8.33 -17.52
C ARG A 17 -3.24 9.29 -17.19
N ASN A 18 -2.68 9.20 -16.00
CA ASN A 18 -1.67 10.13 -15.48
C ASN A 18 -0.24 9.60 -15.59
N LEU A 19 -0.07 8.28 -15.70
CA LEU A 19 1.24 7.66 -15.81
C LEU A 19 1.66 7.49 -17.28
N THR A 20 2.96 7.58 -17.54
CA THR A 20 3.53 7.24 -18.84
C THR A 20 3.39 5.74 -19.10
N GLN A 21 3.49 5.30 -20.35
CA GLN A 21 3.28 3.90 -20.70
C GLN A 21 4.29 2.96 -20.02
N ASP A 22 5.56 3.36 -19.99
CA ASP A 22 6.63 2.59 -19.36
C ASP A 22 6.44 2.42 -17.84
N ILE A 23 6.04 3.48 -17.14
CA ILE A 23 5.73 3.42 -15.71
C ILE A 23 4.47 2.57 -15.47
N TRP A 24 3.48 2.70 -16.32
CA TRP A 24 2.28 1.88 -16.23
C TRP A 24 2.59 0.40 -16.42
N ASP A 25 3.39 0.03 -17.42
CA ASP A 25 3.76 -1.35 -17.69
C ASP A 25 4.60 -1.94 -16.55
N TYR A 26 5.52 -1.15 -15.98
CA TYR A 26 6.26 -1.54 -14.78
C TYR A 26 5.34 -1.79 -13.58
N LEU A 27 4.37 -0.92 -13.35
CA LEU A 27 3.48 -1.00 -12.19
C LEU A 27 2.45 -2.12 -12.30
N SER A 28 1.90 -2.33 -13.50
CA SER A 28 0.79 -3.26 -13.73
C SER A 28 1.20 -4.63 -14.25
N GLY A 29 2.44 -4.79 -14.70
CA GLY A 29 2.97 -6.05 -15.24
C GLY A 29 3.40 -7.03 -14.16
N GLY A 30 3.41 -8.30 -14.52
CA GLY A 30 3.91 -9.40 -13.70
C GLY A 30 4.95 -10.24 -14.43
N ALA A 31 5.60 -11.16 -13.71
CA ALA A 31 6.62 -12.02 -14.27
C ALA A 31 6.02 -13.06 -15.26
N GLU A 32 6.75 -13.28 -16.34
CA GLU A 32 6.47 -14.28 -17.37
C GLU A 32 5.00 -14.26 -17.89
N SER A 33 4.27 -15.35 -17.70
CA SER A 33 2.87 -15.48 -18.13
C SER A 33 1.86 -14.82 -17.21
N GLU A 34 2.30 -14.14 -16.14
CA GLU A 34 1.45 -13.45 -15.16
C GLU A 34 0.42 -14.36 -14.45
N THR A 35 0.67 -15.65 -14.44
CA THR A 35 -0.28 -16.62 -13.86
C THR A 35 -0.52 -16.37 -12.38
N THR A 36 0.54 -16.06 -11.62
CA THR A 36 0.42 -15.77 -10.18
C THR A 36 -0.39 -14.50 -9.94
N MET A 37 -0.17 -13.46 -10.73
CA MET A 37 -0.91 -12.22 -10.63
C MET A 37 -2.41 -12.43 -10.88
N ARG A 38 -2.78 -13.18 -11.91
CA ARG A 38 -4.18 -13.54 -12.18
C ARG A 38 -4.78 -14.39 -11.06
N ARG A 39 -4.03 -15.36 -10.52
CA ARG A 39 -4.49 -16.18 -9.39
C ARG A 39 -4.70 -15.37 -8.11
N ASN A 40 -3.81 -14.43 -7.82
CA ASN A 40 -3.96 -13.53 -6.68
C ASN A 40 -5.26 -12.72 -6.79
N ARG A 41 -5.55 -12.20 -7.98
CA ARG A 41 -6.81 -11.50 -8.22
C ARG A 41 -8.03 -12.41 -8.06
N ALA A 42 -8.00 -13.59 -8.70
CA ALA A 42 -9.07 -14.56 -8.62
C ALA A 42 -9.34 -15.04 -7.17
N ALA A 43 -8.32 -15.11 -6.33
CA ALA A 43 -8.48 -15.45 -4.92
C ALA A 43 -9.39 -14.45 -4.18
N PHE A 44 -9.23 -13.15 -4.42
CA PHE A 44 -10.13 -12.14 -3.87
C PHE A 44 -11.53 -12.25 -4.47
N ASP A 45 -11.64 -12.43 -5.78
CA ASP A 45 -12.92 -12.51 -6.48
C ASP A 45 -13.72 -13.78 -6.09
N SER A 46 -13.05 -14.81 -5.56
CA SER A 46 -13.67 -16.04 -5.04
C SER A 46 -14.30 -15.89 -3.65
N LEU A 47 -14.01 -14.81 -2.94
CA LEU A 47 -14.55 -14.53 -1.61
C LEU A 47 -15.87 -13.79 -1.73
N ALA A 48 -16.88 -14.27 -1.00
CA ALA A 48 -18.16 -13.58 -0.88
C ALA A 48 -18.44 -13.21 0.58
N LEU A 49 -18.93 -12.00 0.79
CA LEU A 49 -19.41 -11.57 2.09
C LEU A 49 -20.85 -12.07 2.30
N ARG A 50 -21.08 -12.78 3.40
CA ARG A 50 -22.42 -13.23 3.78
C ARG A 50 -23.08 -12.17 4.68
N PRO A 51 -24.01 -11.36 4.18
CA PRO A 51 -24.68 -10.35 4.99
C PRO A 51 -25.55 -11.02 6.06
N ARG A 52 -25.67 -10.35 7.20
CA ARG A 52 -26.60 -10.73 8.26
C ARG A 52 -27.69 -9.65 8.36
N ILE A 53 -28.92 -10.08 8.53
CA ILE A 53 -30.05 -9.19 8.79
C ILE A 53 -30.32 -9.07 10.29
N CYS A 54 -30.99 -8.00 10.72
CA CYS A 54 -31.36 -7.75 12.11
C CYS A 54 -30.16 -7.71 13.08
N VAL A 55 -29.00 -7.28 12.63
CA VAL A 55 -27.83 -7.02 13.47
C VAL A 55 -27.63 -5.52 13.58
N ASP A 56 -27.49 -5.03 14.81
CA ASP A 56 -27.15 -3.62 15.05
C ASP A 56 -25.72 -3.34 14.55
N VAL A 57 -25.61 -2.43 13.57
CA VAL A 57 -24.35 -2.00 12.95
C VAL A 57 -24.04 -0.52 13.26
N SER A 58 -24.70 0.07 14.24
CA SER A 58 -24.52 1.48 14.63
C SER A 58 -23.13 1.76 15.22
N LYS A 59 -22.46 0.75 15.74
CA LYS A 59 -21.11 0.84 16.33
C LYS A 59 -20.24 -0.29 15.81
N ILE A 60 -19.51 0.00 14.74
CA ILE A 60 -18.53 -0.94 14.16
C ILE A 60 -17.13 -0.51 14.57
N ASP A 61 -16.40 -1.41 15.22
CA ASP A 61 -14.98 -1.26 15.51
C ASP A 61 -14.18 -2.27 14.67
N THR A 62 -13.39 -1.75 13.73
CA THR A 62 -12.48 -2.53 12.88
C THR A 62 -11.03 -2.42 13.33
N SER A 63 -10.78 -1.75 14.44
CA SER A 63 -9.42 -1.54 14.95
C SER A 63 -8.76 -2.84 15.38
N THR A 64 -7.43 -2.85 15.30
CA THR A 64 -6.59 -3.96 15.77
C THR A 64 -5.32 -3.41 16.38
N THR A 65 -4.56 -4.28 17.05
CA THR A 65 -3.22 -3.95 17.56
C THR A 65 -2.18 -4.83 16.87
N PHE A 66 -1.17 -4.20 16.30
CA PHE A 66 -0.04 -4.88 15.67
C PHE A 66 1.28 -4.28 16.16
N LEU A 67 2.21 -5.10 16.61
CA LEU A 67 3.48 -4.68 17.24
C LEU A 67 3.31 -3.60 18.33
N GLY A 68 2.27 -3.72 19.15
CA GLY A 68 1.94 -2.73 20.19
C GLY A 68 1.32 -1.42 19.69
N GLN A 69 1.11 -1.27 18.39
CA GLN A 69 0.51 -0.09 17.78
C GLN A 69 -0.94 -0.33 17.42
N LYS A 70 -1.82 0.61 17.79
CA LYS A 70 -3.23 0.54 17.44
C LYS A 70 -3.41 0.98 15.99
N LEU A 71 -4.09 0.15 15.20
CA LEU A 71 -4.43 0.42 13.80
C LEU A 71 -5.93 0.59 13.67
N ARG A 72 -6.36 1.49 12.79
CA ARG A 72 -7.77 1.73 12.49
C ARG A 72 -8.46 0.52 11.83
N ILE A 73 -7.71 -0.21 10.99
CA ILE A 73 -8.13 -1.45 10.32
C ILE A 73 -6.94 -2.42 10.25
N PRO A 74 -7.15 -3.74 10.10
CA PRO A 74 -6.07 -4.73 9.99
C PRO A 74 -5.44 -4.75 8.57
N VAL A 75 -5.18 -3.58 8.00
CA VAL A 75 -4.56 -3.42 6.68
C VAL A 75 -3.45 -2.38 6.79
N MET A 76 -2.29 -2.69 6.23
CA MET A 76 -1.11 -1.84 6.21
C MET A 76 -0.64 -1.60 4.78
N MET A 77 0.08 -0.50 4.56
CA MET A 77 0.67 -0.21 3.25
C MET A 77 1.91 -1.08 3.04
N ALA A 78 1.92 -1.85 1.95
CA ALA A 78 3.02 -2.75 1.60
C ALA A 78 4.33 -1.98 1.28
N PRO A 79 5.51 -2.62 1.44
CA PRO A 79 6.79 -2.03 1.03
C PRO A 79 6.91 -2.04 -0.49
N ILE A 80 6.79 -0.88 -1.11
CA ILE A 80 6.92 -0.72 -2.57
C ILE A 80 8.20 0.03 -2.87
N GLY A 81 9.03 -0.56 -3.72
CA GLY A 81 10.22 0.10 -4.27
C GLY A 81 9.89 1.12 -5.35
N SER A 82 10.83 2.00 -5.64
CA SER A 82 10.75 2.93 -6.77
C SER A 82 9.53 3.85 -6.78
N LEU A 83 8.95 4.15 -5.62
CA LEU A 83 7.77 5.02 -5.51
C LEU A 83 7.99 6.42 -6.11
N GLN A 84 9.24 6.90 -6.13
CA GLN A 84 9.62 8.19 -6.73
C GLN A 84 9.39 8.25 -8.25
N THR A 85 9.26 7.10 -8.92
CA THR A 85 8.91 7.05 -10.34
C THR A 85 7.42 7.29 -10.59
N ILE A 86 6.60 7.08 -9.57
CA ILE A 86 5.14 7.24 -9.63
C ILE A 86 4.72 8.62 -9.13
N THR A 87 5.34 9.07 -8.04
CA THR A 87 5.09 10.39 -7.45
C THR A 87 6.39 11.02 -6.96
N PRO A 88 6.60 12.33 -7.17
CA PRO A 88 7.82 13.01 -6.71
C PRO A 88 8.09 12.88 -5.19
N GLN A 89 7.04 12.73 -4.41
CA GLN A 89 7.14 12.56 -2.96
C GLN A 89 7.57 11.14 -2.53
N GLY A 90 7.46 10.16 -3.43
CA GLY A 90 7.89 8.79 -3.17
C GLY A 90 7.32 8.21 -1.88
N GLY A 91 8.21 7.66 -1.04
CA GLY A 91 7.86 7.04 0.24
C GLY A 91 7.25 7.98 1.27
N VAL A 92 7.51 9.29 1.16
CA VAL A 92 6.91 10.31 2.04
C VAL A 92 5.40 10.37 1.87
N ALA A 93 4.90 10.35 0.63
CA ALA A 93 3.45 10.36 0.37
C ALA A 93 2.74 9.18 1.03
N VAL A 94 3.34 7.98 0.96
CA VAL A 94 2.78 6.77 1.58
C VAL A 94 2.79 6.86 3.11
N ALA A 95 3.90 7.35 3.68
CA ALA A 95 4.02 7.51 5.13
C ALA A 95 2.99 8.51 5.69
N GLN A 96 2.79 9.64 5.00
CA GLN A 96 1.80 10.64 5.38
C GLN A 96 0.37 10.11 5.25
N ALA A 97 0.05 9.43 4.15
CA ALA A 97 -1.27 8.83 3.95
C ALA A 97 -1.59 7.75 5.00
N ALA A 98 -0.61 6.90 5.35
CA ALA A 98 -0.77 5.90 6.39
C ALA A 98 -1.01 6.55 7.76
N ALA A 99 -0.27 7.60 8.10
CA ALA A 99 -0.44 8.35 9.34
C ALA A 99 -1.80 9.03 9.43
N GLU A 100 -2.23 9.70 8.36
CA GLU A 100 -3.54 10.36 8.28
C GLU A 100 -4.69 9.36 8.43
N PHE A 101 -4.58 8.21 7.79
CA PHE A 101 -5.59 7.16 7.89
C PHE A 101 -5.59 6.45 9.25
N GLY A 102 -4.47 6.40 9.94
CA GLY A 102 -4.31 5.66 11.20
C GLY A 102 -3.94 4.18 11.00
N THR A 103 -3.06 3.91 10.03
CA THR A 103 -2.44 2.60 9.81
C THR A 103 -0.93 2.73 9.67
N MET A 104 -0.21 1.60 9.68
CA MET A 104 1.23 1.59 9.49
C MET A 104 1.59 1.38 8.02
N ASN A 105 2.78 1.84 7.64
CA ASN A 105 3.38 1.52 6.34
C ASN A 105 4.72 0.80 6.52
N PHE A 106 5.02 -0.04 5.54
CA PHE A 106 6.35 -0.59 5.36
C PHE A 106 7.14 0.32 4.43
N VAL A 107 8.39 0.60 4.79
CA VAL A 107 9.32 1.39 3.97
C VAL A 107 10.29 0.45 3.32
N SER A 108 10.31 0.42 1.98
CA SER A 108 11.26 -0.41 1.23
C SER A 108 12.66 0.20 1.25
N SER A 109 13.69 -0.65 1.34
CA SER A 109 15.10 -0.24 1.23
C SER A 109 15.48 0.31 -0.16
N VAL A 110 14.60 0.17 -1.15
CA VAL A 110 14.83 0.65 -2.54
C VAL A 110 13.82 1.72 -2.97
N THR A 111 13.22 2.41 -2.01
CA THR A 111 12.38 3.60 -2.28
C THR A 111 13.13 4.88 -1.96
N GLN A 112 12.67 6.00 -2.52
CA GLN A 112 13.16 7.34 -2.24
C GLN A 112 12.01 8.23 -1.72
N PRO A 113 12.33 9.35 -1.05
CA PRO A 113 13.66 9.78 -0.62
C PRO A 113 14.30 8.86 0.43
N SER A 114 15.37 9.33 1.11
CA SER A 114 16.08 8.54 2.12
C SER A 114 15.16 8.04 3.26
N LEU A 115 15.58 7.01 3.95
CA LEU A 115 14.84 6.48 5.10
C LEU A 115 14.65 7.56 6.19
N GLU A 116 15.68 8.40 6.38
CA GLU A 116 15.67 9.49 7.34
C GLU A 116 14.62 10.55 6.99
N GLU A 117 14.52 10.92 5.73
CA GLU A 117 13.52 11.89 5.25
C GLU A 117 12.10 11.31 5.36
N ILE A 118 11.90 10.05 5.01
CA ILE A 118 10.62 9.36 5.19
C ILE A 118 10.27 9.25 6.67
N ALA A 119 11.24 8.93 7.52
CA ALA A 119 11.04 8.85 8.97
C ALA A 119 10.68 10.21 9.57
N ALA A 120 11.34 11.28 9.14
CA ALA A 120 11.08 12.63 9.61
C ALA A 120 9.73 13.21 9.14
N SER A 121 9.14 12.67 8.07
CA SER A 121 7.90 13.19 7.49
C SER A 121 6.67 13.05 8.38
N THR A 122 6.69 12.12 9.33
CA THR A 122 5.61 11.88 10.29
C THR A 122 6.12 11.08 11.48
N THR A 123 5.55 11.32 12.66
CA THR A 123 5.84 10.57 13.90
C THR A 123 5.17 9.20 13.95
N HIS A 124 4.30 8.89 12.97
CA HIS A 124 3.58 7.62 12.94
C HIS A 124 4.56 6.44 12.75
N PRO A 125 4.35 5.30 13.44
CA PRO A 125 5.25 4.16 13.36
C PRO A 125 5.33 3.57 11.96
N LYS A 126 6.55 3.18 11.58
CA LYS A 126 6.88 2.59 10.28
C LYS A 126 7.64 1.29 10.48
N ILE A 127 7.56 0.39 9.51
CA ILE A 127 8.31 -0.86 9.49
C ILE A 127 9.27 -0.81 8.30
N PHE A 128 10.56 -1.07 8.54
CA PHE A 128 11.56 -1.10 7.48
C PHE A 128 11.63 -2.49 6.85
N GLN A 129 11.62 -2.55 5.53
CA GLN A 129 11.82 -3.78 4.77
C GLN A 129 13.24 -3.78 4.19
N LEU A 130 14.02 -4.76 4.59
CA LEU A 130 15.41 -4.93 4.17
C LEU A 130 15.51 -5.97 3.06
N TYR A 131 16.20 -5.62 1.98
CA TYR A 131 16.78 -6.60 1.06
C TYR A 131 18.18 -6.97 1.51
N ILE A 132 18.42 -8.25 1.73
CA ILE A 132 19.77 -8.77 2.00
C ILE A 132 20.42 -9.03 0.64
N ARG A 133 21.55 -8.35 0.36
CA ARG A 133 22.31 -8.48 -0.88
C ARG A 133 23.77 -8.67 -0.55
N GLY A 134 24.49 -9.48 -1.34
CA GLY A 134 25.92 -9.72 -1.17
C GLY A 134 26.25 -10.91 -0.28
N GLY A 135 27.54 -11.06 0.05
CA GLY A 135 28.07 -12.09 0.93
C GLY A 135 28.03 -11.70 2.40
N LEU A 136 28.64 -12.55 3.25
CA LEU A 136 28.72 -12.32 4.70
C LEU A 136 29.56 -11.10 5.11
N ASP A 137 30.34 -10.56 4.20
CA ASP A 137 31.23 -9.41 4.41
C ASP A 137 30.57 -8.07 4.04
N TRP A 138 29.26 -8.07 3.88
CA TRP A 138 28.47 -6.89 3.46
C TRP A 138 27.83 -6.19 4.64
#